data_c4c8ed2fe556c19db4c4f1964268eae4
#
_entry.id   c4c8ed2fe556c19db4c4f1964268eae4
#
_cell.length_a   1.000
_cell.length_b   1.000
_cell.length_c   1.000
_cell.angle_alpha   90.00
_cell.angle_beta   90.00
_cell.angle_gamma   90.00
#
_symmetry.space_group_name_H-M   'P 1'
#
loop_
_entity.id
_entity.type
_entity.pdbx_description
1 polymer ?
#
loop_
_entity_poly.entity_id
_entity_poly.type
_entity_poly.pdbx_seq_one_letter_code
_entity_poly.pdbx_strand_id
1 'polypeptide(L)'
;MNDALMSHATETITVGSKSFATASKLFDPATRRSALMLYAWCRYCDDVIDEQELGFRTEVPQQESALARLEMLRVETQRAFDGKAMGEPAFAAFQEVVTRHEMPAHLAFAHLEGFAMDVRETHYQTFDDTLRYCYHVAGVVGLMMAWIMGVRDEAVLDRACDLGLAFQLTNIARDIVEDAENGRCYLPAQWLAEEGMTASEIADPAKRQHIARLARRLVMAAEPYYASAKAGLRGLPLRSAWAIAAAHGVYRQIGIKVMAAGPAAWDRRQGTSKAEKLGLLTKGAGMALTSRLSRSAPRPAHLWQRPRAR
;
A
#
# COMPACT_ATOMS: atom_id res chain seq x y z
N MET A 1 0.38 -19.48 -22.27
CA MET A 1 -0.48 -18.59 -21.48
C MET A 1 0.15 -18.26 -20.12
N ASN A 2 0.72 -19.22 -19.40
CA ASN A 2 1.30 -19.01 -18.06
C ASN A 2 2.52 -18.08 -18.02
N ASP A 3 3.38 -18.08 -19.06
CA ASP A 3 4.59 -17.25 -19.15
C ASP A 3 4.27 -15.80 -19.54
N ALA A 4 3.25 -15.55 -20.34
CA ALA A 4 2.85 -14.21 -20.75
C ALA A 4 2.32 -13.38 -19.56
N LEU A 5 1.50 -13.99 -18.68
CA LEU A 5 1.00 -13.32 -17.46
C LEU A 5 2.13 -12.98 -16.49
N MET A 6 3.13 -13.87 -16.37
CA MET A 6 4.32 -13.60 -15.54
C MET A 6 5.21 -12.51 -16.13
N SER A 7 5.35 -12.46 -17.45
CA SER A 7 6.10 -11.39 -18.13
C SER A 7 5.45 -10.04 -17.85
N HIS A 8 4.13 -9.93 -18.08
CA HIS A 8 3.36 -8.73 -17.79
C HIS A 8 3.48 -8.30 -16.31
N ALA A 9 3.25 -9.22 -15.37
CA ALA A 9 3.34 -8.90 -13.94
C ALA A 9 4.76 -8.49 -13.50
N THR A 10 5.80 -9.07 -14.14
CA THR A 10 7.21 -8.71 -13.84
C THR A 10 7.57 -7.34 -14.41
N GLU A 11 7.09 -7.00 -15.59
CA GLU A 11 7.26 -5.67 -16.18
C GLU A 11 6.56 -4.60 -15.34
N THR A 12 5.29 -4.82 -15.01
CA THR A 12 4.49 -3.90 -14.19
C THR A 12 5.18 -3.56 -12.87
N ILE A 13 5.70 -4.55 -12.12
CA ILE A 13 6.36 -4.27 -10.84
C ILE A 13 7.73 -3.60 -11.01
N THR A 14 8.44 -3.92 -12.08
CA THR A 14 9.78 -3.37 -12.32
C THR A 14 9.71 -1.86 -12.59
N VAL A 15 8.69 -1.42 -13.30
CA VAL A 15 8.40 -0.01 -13.55
C VAL A 15 7.75 0.64 -12.32
N GLY A 16 6.67 0.05 -11.80
CA GLY A 16 5.80 0.67 -10.80
C GLY A 16 6.38 0.71 -9.38
N SER A 17 7.21 -0.28 -8.96
CA SER A 17 7.76 -0.30 -7.60
C SER A 17 9.12 -0.99 -7.47
N LYS A 18 10.20 -0.21 -7.61
CA LYS A 18 11.58 -0.71 -7.45
C LYS A 18 11.86 -1.32 -6.06
N SER A 19 11.16 -0.88 -5.03
CA SER A 19 11.33 -1.39 -3.65
C SER A 19 10.64 -2.73 -3.48
N PHE A 20 9.40 -2.87 -3.97
CA PHE A 20 8.67 -4.13 -3.91
C PHE A 20 9.27 -5.16 -4.88
N ALA A 21 9.69 -4.75 -6.07
CA ALA A 21 10.42 -5.61 -7.01
C ALA A 21 11.67 -6.25 -6.37
N THR A 22 12.41 -5.49 -5.55
CA THR A 22 13.57 -6.00 -4.84
C THR A 22 13.18 -6.97 -3.71
N ALA A 23 12.22 -6.60 -2.87
CA ALA A 23 11.75 -7.44 -1.77
C ALA A 23 11.10 -8.75 -2.26
N SER A 24 10.38 -8.72 -3.38
CA SER A 24 9.70 -9.89 -3.94
C SER A 24 10.65 -11.02 -4.34
N LYS A 25 11.92 -10.73 -4.61
CA LYS A 25 12.96 -11.74 -4.92
C LYS A 25 13.27 -12.65 -3.73
N LEU A 26 12.91 -12.25 -2.53
CA LEU A 26 13.13 -13.04 -1.30
C LEU A 26 12.06 -14.11 -1.10
N PHE A 27 10.87 -13.95 -1.67
CA PHE A 27 9.83 -14.96 -1.62
C PHE A 27 10.27 -16.28 -2.28
N ASP A 28 9.65 -17.38 -1.90
CA ASP A 28 9.72 -18.60 -2.70
C ASP A 28 9.03 -18.39 -4.06
N PRO A 29 9.32 -19.23 -5.06
CA PRO A 29 8.82 -19.00 -6.42
C PRO A 29 7.29 -18.93 -6.53
N ALA A 30 6.55 -19.74 -5.76
CA ALA A 30 5.09 -19.77 -5.82
C ALA A 30 4.48 -18.51 -5.20
N THR A 31 4.93 -18.14 -3.98
CA THR A 31 4.52 -16.90 -3.32
C THR A 31 4.90 -15.67 -4.15
N ARG A 32 6.11 -15.65 -4.72
CA ARG A 32 6.56 -14.56 -5.59
C ARG A 32 5.64 -14.39 -6.80
N ARG A 33 5.30 -15.50 -7.48
CA ARG A 33 4.38 -15.47 -8.63
C ARG A 33 3.07 -14.80 -8.26
N SER A 34 2.41 -15.27 -7.22
CA SER A 34 1.13 -14.74 -6.79
C SER A 34 1.23 -13.27 -6.32
N ALA A 35 2.31 -12.89 -5.65
CA ALA A 35 2.55 -11.51 -5.21
C ALA A 35 2.72 -10.54 -6.38
N LEU A 36 3.44 -10.94 -7.45
CA LEU A 36 3.61 -10.13 -8.65
C LEU A 36 2.29 -9.98 -9.41
N MET A 37 1.51 -11.05 -9.51
CA MET A 37 0.19 -11.04 -10.15
C MET A 37 -0.82 -10.19 -9.39
N LEU A 38 -0.84 -10.27 -8.05
CA LEU A 38 -1.67 -9.38 -7.23
C LEU A 38 -1.26 -7.91 -7.42
N TYR A 39 0.04 -7.64 -7.43
CA TYR A 39 0.54 -6.28 -7.67
C TYR A 39 0.10 -5.75 -9.04
N ALA A 40 0.17 -6.57 -10.09
CA ALA A 40 -0.26 -6.17 -11.43
C ALA A 40 -1.74 -5.75 -11.46
N TRP A 41 -2.61 -6.49 -10.77
CA TRP A 41 -4.03 -6.12 -10.65
C TRP A 41 -4.22 -4.83 -9.86
N CYS A 42 -3.59 -4.68 -8.69
CA CYS A 42 -3.68 -3.45 -7.90
C CYS A 42 -3.22 -2.24 -8.72
N ARG A 43 -2.10 -2.38 -9.44
CA ARG A 43 -1.56 -1.31 -10.27
C ARG A 43 -2.47 -0.96 -11.45
N TYR A 44 -3.02 -1.97 -12.12
CA TYR A 44 -3.98 -1.75 -13.20
C TYR A 44 -5.21 -0.99 -12.71
N CYS A 45 -5.77 -1.35 -11.54
CA CYS A 45 -6.90 -0.64 -10.96
C CYS A 45 -6.57 0.84 -10.66
N ASP A 46 -5.40 1.09 -10.12
CA ASP A 46 -4.86 2.43 -9.84
C ASP A 46 -4.74 3.25 -11.15
N ASP A 47 -4.05 2.70 -12.15
CA ASP A 47 -3.82 3.33 -13.45
C ASP A 47 -5.14 3.67 -14.18
N VAL A 48 -6.13 2.76 -14.13
CA VAL A 48 -7.45 2.97 -14.75
C VAL A 48 -8.19 4.15 -14.10
N ILE A 49 -8.15 4.26 -12.77
CA ILE A 49 -8.83 5.36 -12.07
C ILE A 49 -8.11 6.68 -12.30
N ASP A 50 -6.78 6.69 -12.30
CA ASP A 50 -5.95 7.89 -12.43
C ASP A 50 -5.67 8.32 -13.87
N GLU A 51 -6.22 7.60 -14.88
CA GLU A 51 -5.94 7.84 -16.30
C GLU A 51 -4.43 7.80 -16.59
N GLN A 52 -3.78 6.76 -16.09
CA GLN A 52 -2.35 6.54 -16.20
C GLN A 52 -2.05 5.21 -16.90
N GLU A 53 -0.83 5.07 -17.38
CA GLU A 53 -0.25 3.81 -17.82
C GLU A 53 1.07 3.60 -17.07
N LEU A 54 1.17 2.53 -16.28
CA LEU A 54 2.30 2.22 -15.40
C LEU A 54 2.72 3.42 -14.50
N GLY A 55 1.75 4.28 -14.13
CA GLY A 55 1.95 5.46 -13.29
C GLY A 55 2.32 6.74 -14.03
N PHE A 56 2.25 6.74 -15.34
CA PHE A 56 2.46 7.92 -16.18
C PHE A 56 1.13 8.37 -16.80
N ARG A 57 0.86 9.67 -16.82
CA ARG A 57 -0.36 10.20 -17.45
C ARG A 57 -0.39 9.82 -18.93
N THR A 58 -1.54 9.36 -19.40
CA THR A 58 -1.79 9.12 -20.82
C THR A 58 -2.11 10.45 -21.51
N GLU A 59 -1.60 10.65 -22.73
CA GLU A 59 -1.88 11.86 -23.53
C GLU A 59 -3.30 11.86 -24.11
N VAL A 60 -3.97 10.68 -24.13
CA VAL A 60 -5.32 10.51 -24.67
C VAL A 60 -6.31 10.48 -23.51
N PRO A 61 -7.18 11.52 -23.37
CA PRO A 61 -8.24 11.48 -22.35
C PRO A 61 -9.17 10.30 -22.59
N GLN A 62 -9.46 9.54 -21.54
CA GLN A 62 -10.47 8.50 -21.62
C GLN A 62 -11.86 9.15 -21.71
N GLN A 63 -12.70 8.66 -22.62
CA GLN A 63 -14.06 9.19 -22.81
C GLN A 63 -15.02 8.81 -21.67
N GLU A 64 -14.65 7.82 -20.87
CA GLU A 64 -15.46 7.31 -19.78
C GLU A 64 -15.27 8.09 -18.49
N SER A 65 -16.37 8.29 -17.74
CA SER A 65 -16.30 8.93 -16.42
C SER A 65 -15.56 8.04 -15.41
N ALA A 66 -14.95 8.64 -14.37
CA ALA A 66 -14.32 7.91 -13.28
C ALA A 66 -15.27 6.90 -12.60
N LEU A 67 -16.55 7.21 -12.52
CA LEU A 67 -17.59 6.29 -12.01
C LEU A 67 -17.79 5.08 -12.93
N ALA A 68 -17.80 5.27 -14.24
CA ALA A 68 -17.93 4.17 -15.21
C ALA A 68 -16.71 3.26 -15.15
N ARG A 69 -15.50 3.82 -15.05
CA ARG A 69 -14.25 3.06 -14.86
C ARG A 69 -14.27 2.25 -13.57
N LEU A 70 -14.71 2.84 -12.46
CA LEU A 70 -14.84 2.13 -11.18
C LEU A 70 -15.82 0.95 -11.28
N GLU A 71 -16.96 1.16 -11.94
CA GLU A 71 -17.96 0.09 -12.14
C GLU A 71 -17.40 -1.02 -13.03
N MET A 72 -16.69 -0.70 -14.09
CA MET A 72 -15.98 -1.68 -14.92
C MET A 72 -15.00 -2.52 -14.07
N LEU A 73 -14.19 -1.89 -13.21
CA LEU A 73 -13.27 -2.61 -12.31
C LEU A 73 -14.02 -3.56 -11.38
N ARG A 74 -15.19 -3.17 -10.85
CA ARG A 74 -16.02 -4.03 -9.99
C ARG A 74 -16.56 -5.22 -10.75
N VAL A 75 -17.11 -4.99 -11.95
CA VAL A 75 -17.66 -6.05 -12.81
C VAL A 75 -16.57 -7.05 -13.19
N GLU A 76 -15.42 -6.59 -13.66
CA GLU A 76 -14.33 -7.48 -14.07
C GLU A 76 -13.72 -8.23 -12.87
N THR A 77 -13.64 -7.60 -11.70
CA THR A 77 -13.23 -8.27 -10.45
C THR A 77 -14.20 -9.39 -10.09
N GLN A 78 -15.52 -9.15 -10.15
CA GLN A 78 -16.53 -10.18 -9.90
C GLN A 78 -16.41 -11.33 -10.91
N ARG A 79 -16.23 -11.02 -12.20
CA ARG A 79 -16.04 -12.02 -13.25
C ARG A 79 -14.82 -12.90 -13.00
N ALA A 80 -13.73 -12.31 -12.45
CA ALA A 80 -12.55 -13.07 -12.07
C ALA A 80 -12.86 -14.09 -10.95
N PHE A 81 -13.64 -13.69 -9.93
CA PHE A 81 -14.10 -14.61 -8.87
C PHE A 81 -15.06 -15.69 -9.40
N ASP A 82 -15.90 -15.36 -10.38
CA ASP A 82 -16.85 -16.29 -11.01
C ASP A 82 -16.15 -17.27 -11.99
N GLY A 83 -14.84 -17.19 -12.17
CA GLY A 83 -14.09 -18.07 -13.08
C GLY A 83 -14.39 -17.82 -14.56
N LYS A 84 -14.86 -16.62 -14.93
CA LYS A 84 -15.14 -16.26 -16.33
C LYS A 84 -13.84 -16.03 -17.10
N ALA A 85 -13.87 -16.19 -18.41
CA ALA A 85 -12.72 -15.86 -19.26
C ALA A 85 -12.39 -14.37 -19.17
N MET A 86 -11.12 -14.06 -18.90
CA MET A 86 -10.61 -12.70 -18.75
C MET A 86 -9.83 -12.27 -20.00
N GLY A 87 -10.17 -11.12 -20.58
CA GLY A 87 -9.46 -10.54 -21.72
C GLY A 87 -8.26 -9.71 -21.30
N GLU A 88 -8.35 -9.00 -20.18
CA GLU A 88 -7.30 -8.15 -19.65
C GLU A 88 -6.28 -8.96 -18.84
N PRO A 89 -4.95 -8.89 -19.15
CA PRO A 89 -3.92 -9.66 -18.46
C PRO A 89 -3.87 -9.46 -16.95
N ALA A 90 -4.14 -8.24 -16.47
CA ALA A 90 -4.15 -7.94 -15.03
C ALA A 90 -5.26 -8.71 -14.30
N PHE A 91 -6.46 -8.79 -14.87
CA PHE A 91 -7.56 -9.58 -14.30
C PHE A 91 -7.35 -11.08 -14.47
N ALA A 92 -6.74 -11.54 -15.58
CA ALA A 92 -6.39 -12.95 -15.74
C ALA A 92 -5.34 -13.39 -14.69
N ALA A 93 -4.37 -12.54 -14.40
CA ALA A 93 -3.38 -12.75 -13.35
C ALA A 93 -4.06 -12.78 -11.96
N PHE A 94 -4.97 -11.85 -11.70
CA PHE A 94 -5.73 -11.79 -10.45
C PHE A 94 -6.61 -13.03 -10.27
N GLN A 95 -7.28 -13.50 -11.33
CA GLN A 95 -8.07 -14.74 -11.32
C GLN A 95 -7.23 -15.96 -10.90
N GLU A 96 -5.99 -16.08 -11.41
CA GLU A 96 -5.09 -17.14 -10.95
C GLU A 96 -4.83 -17.06 -9.45
N VAL A 97 -4.61 -15.83 -8.92
CA VAL A 97 -4.35 -15.62 -7.49
C VAL A 97 -5.56 -15.99 -6.65
N VAL A 98 -6.74 -15.48 -6.97
CA VAL A 98 -7.95 -15.71 -6.14
C VAL A 98 -8.36 -17.17 -6.14
N THR A 99 -8.23 -17.85 -7.28
CA THR A 99 -8.52 -19.29 -7.41
C THR A 99 -7.52 -20.14 -6.63
N ARG A 100 -6.21 -19.86 -6.79
CA ARG A 100 -5.15 -20.63 -6.13
C ARG A 100 -5.18 -20.56 -4.62
N HIS A 101 -5.51 -19.38 -4.09
CA HIS A 101 -5.44 -19.10 -2.65
C HIS A 101 -6.80 -19.08 -1.97
N GLU A 102 -7.89 -19.36 -2.69
CA GLU A 102 -9.26 -19.26 -2.18
C GLU A 102 -9.48 -17.91 -1.47
N MET A 103 -9.07 -16.83 -2.15
CA MET A 103 -9.08 -15.49 -1.56
C MET A 103 -10.50 -14.99 -1.36
N PRO A 104 -10.85 -14.47 -0.16
CA PRO A 104 -12.18 -13.93 0.07
C PRO A 104 -12.46 -12.69 -0.81
N ALA A 105 -13.57 -12.71 -1.54
CA ALA A 105 -13.93 -11.65 -2.47
C ALA A 105 -14.04 -10.28 -1.79
N HIS A 106 -14.53 -10.23 -0.53
CA HIS A 106 -14.68 -8.98 0.20
C HIS A 106 -13.36 -8.18 0.33
N LEU A 107 -12.19 -8.84 0.29
CA LEU A 107 -10.90 -8.14 0.33
C LEU A 107 -10.65 -7.35 -0.96
N ALA A 108 -10.92 -7.94 -2.11
CA ALA A 108 -10.77 -7.26 -3.38
C ALA A 108 -11.75 -6.06 -3.51
N PHE A 109 -13.01 -6.28 -3.15
CA PHE A 109 -14.00 -5.19 -3.17
C PHE A 109 -13.71 -4.10 -2.15
N ALA A 110 -13.15 -4.44 -0.98
CA ALA A 110 -12.67 -3.44 -0.04
C ALA A 110 -11.50 -2.62 -0.60
N HIS A 111 -10.63 -3.21 -1.44
CA HIS A 111 -9.59 -2.44 -2.14
C HIS A 111 -10.19 -1.46 -3.16
N LEU A 112 -11.17 -1.92 -3.97
CA LEU A 112 -11.87 -1.06 -4.91
C LEU A 112 -12.65 0.08 -4.24
N GLU A 113 -13.06 -0.07 -2.98
CA GLU A 113 -13.69 1.01 -2.22
C GLU A 113 -12.70 2.17 -1.93
N GLY A 114 -11.40 1.91 -1.83
CA GLY A 114 -10.38 2.96 -1.76
C GLY A 114 -10.42 3.87 -2.99
N PHE A 115 -10.48 3.30 -4.18
CA PHE A 115 -10.65 4.07 -5.42
C PHE A 115 -12.00 4.77 -5.49
N ALA A 116 -13.06 4.16 -4.94
CA ALA A 116 -14.35 4.83 -4.84
C ALA A 116 -14.31 6.08 -3.95
N MET A 117 -13.49 6.07 -2.90
CA MET A 117 -13.27 7.25 -2.05
C MET A 117 -12.57 8.38 -2.84
N ASP A 118 -11.58 8.04 -3.68
CA ASP A 118 -10.90 9.01 -4.54
C ASP A 118 -11.84 9.59 -5.61
N VAL A 119 -12.63 8.73 -6.28
CA VAL A 119 -13.62 9.15 -7.30
C VAL A 119 -14.72 10.04 -6.73
N ARG A 120 -15.09 9.85 -5.45
CA ARG A 120 -16.07 10.69 -4.74
C ARG A 120 -15.47 11.95 -4.12
N GLU A 121 -14.18 12.17 -4.30
CA GLU A 121 -13.44 13.30 -3.69
C GLU A 121 -13.67 13.37 -2.16
N THR A 122 -13.54 12.22 -1.50
CA THR A 122 -13.85 12.11 -0.06
C THR A 122 -12.98 13.04 0.78
N HIS A 123 -13.63 13.84 1.62
CA HIS A 123 -12.92 14.70 2.58
C HIS A 123 -12.69 13.99 3.92
N TYR A 124 -11.46 14.01 4.40
CA TYR A 124 -11.03 13.37 5.65
C TYR A 124 -11.09 14.39 6.78
N GLN A 125 -12.08 14.29 7.68
CA GLN A 125 -12.24 15.23 8.81
C GLN A 125 -11.32 14.88 9.95
N THR A 126 -11.21 13.60 10.28
CA THR A 126 -10.47 13.05 11.41
C THR A 126 -9.33 12.16 10.95
N PHE A 127 -8.40 11.84 11.86
CA PHE A 127 -7.35 10.87 11.58
C PHE A 127 -7.91 9.45 11.35
N ASP A 128 -9.03 9.11 11.98
CA ASP A 128 -9.71 7.82 11.72
C ASP A 128 -10.24 7.71 10.28
N ASP A 129 -10.66 8.83 9.69
CA ASP A 129 -11.06 8.84 8.27
C ASP A 129 -9.85 8.58 7.35
N THR A 130 -8.70 9.20 7.65
CA THR A 130 -7.44 8.93 6.94
C THR A 130 -7.02 7.45 7.12
N LEU A 131 -7.14 6.88 8.32
CA LEU A 131 -6.83 5.48 8.55
C LEU A 131 -7.79 4.54 7.81
N ARG A 132 -9.06 4.90 7.70
CA ARG A 132 -10.04 4.15 6.89
C ARG A 132 -9.63 4.13 5.41
N TYR A 133 -9.22 5.26 4.86
CA TYR A 133 -8.64 5.30 3.51
C TYR A 133 -7.41 4.42 3.40
N CYS A 134 -6.44 4.57 4.30
CA CYS A 134 -5.24 3.72 4.33
C CYS A 134 -5.57 2.23 4.41
N TYR A 135 -6.64 1.85 5.12
CA TYR A 135 -7.12 0.47 5.15
C TYR A 135 -7.53 -0.01 3.77
N HIS A 136 -8.33 0.77 3.05
CA HIS A 136 -8.84 0.36 1.74
C HIS A 136 -7.70 0.27 0.70
N VAL A 137 -6.81 1.25 0.63
CA VAL A 137 -5.79 1.29 -0.43
C VAL A 137 -4.54 0.45 -0.12
N ALA A 138 -4.25 0.14 1.16
CA ALA A 138 -3.02 -0.56 1.54
C ALA A 138 -3.21 -1.61 2.64
N GLY A 139 -4.04 -1.37 3.65
CA GLY A 139 -4.32 -2.34 4.71
C GLY A 139 -4.87 -3.65 4.15
N VAL A 140 -5.85 -3.55 3.25
CA VAL A 140 -6.44 -4.69 2.56
C VAL A 140 -5.42 -5.40 1.67
N VAL A 141 -4.52 -4.66 1.00
CA VAL A 141 -3.43 -5.28 0.22
C VAL A 141 -2.51 -6.09 1.14
N GLY A 142 -2.22 -5.58 2.35
CA GLY A 142 -1.51 -6.33 3.39
C GLY A 142 -2.23 -7.63 3.77
N LEU A 143 -3.56 -7.62 3.89
CA LEU A 143 -4.38 -8.82 4.14
C LEU A 143 -4.29 -9.82 2.97
N MET A 144 -4.47 -9.36 1.72
CA MET A 144 -4.36 -10.21 0.54
C MET A 144 -2.97 -10.83 0.40
N MET A 145 -1.92 -10.06 0.67
CA MET A 145 -0.54 -10.56 0.69
C MET A 145 -0.32 -11.61 1.77
N ALA A 146 -0.84 -11.39 3.00
CA ALA A 146 -0.76 -12.38 4.07
C ALA A 146 -1.51 -13.68 3.69
N TRP A 147 -2.67 -13.54 3.03
CA TRP A 147 -3.45 -14.67 2.50
C TRP A 147 -2.66 -15.50 1.49
N ILE A 148 -1.98 -14.85 0.53
CA ILE A 148 -1.05 -15.50 -0.44
C ILE A 148 0.07 -16.24 0.28
N MET A 149 0.58 -15.72 1.40
CA MET A 149 1.61 -16.35 2.22
C MET A 149 1.07 -17.48 3.12
N GLY A 150 -0.21 -17.84 2.99
CA GLY A 150 -0.84 -18.95 3.72
C GLY A 150 -1.35 -18.58 5.13
N VAL A 151 -1.37 -17.29 5.48
CA VAL A 151 -1.88 -16.84 6.79
C VAL A 151 -3.41 -16.90 6.82
N ARG A 152 -3.94 -17.46 7.93
CA ARG A 152 -5.38 -17.49 8.22
C ARG A 152 -5.68 -17.08 9.67
N ASP A 153 -4.63 -16.91 10.47
CA ASP A 153 -4.74 -16.44 11.87
C ASP A 153 -5.09 -14.95 11.89
N GLU A 154 -6.20 -14.61 12.51
CA GLU A 154 -6.75 -13.26 12.58
C GLU A 154 -5.80 -12.26 13.27
N ALA A 155 -5.05 -12.70 14.30
CA ALA A 155 -4.10 -11.84 14.99
C ALA A 155 -2.90 -11.51 14.11
N VAL A 156 -2.49 -12.41 13.21
CA VAL A 156 -1.43 -12.16 12.22
C VAL A 156 -1.96 -11.30 11.08
N LEU A 157 -3.21 -11.52 10.65
CA LEU A 157 -3.88 -10.69 9.64
C LEU A 157 -4.03 -9.24 10.11
N ASP A 158 -4.38 -9.01 11.39
CA ASP A 158 -4.43 -7.64 11.94
C ASP A 158 -3.07 -6.93 11.81
N ARG A 159 -1.98 -7.64 12.07
CA ARG A 159 -0.63 -7.08 11.95
C ARG A 159 -0.19 -6.88 10.51
N ALA A 160 -0.68 -7.69 9.58
CA ALA A 160 -0.48 -7.47 8.15
C ALA A 160 -1.23 -6.21 7.67
N CYS A 161 -2.46 -6.00 8.16
CA CYS A 161 -3.20 -4.77 7.94
C CYS A 161 -2.44 -3.55 8.51
N ASP A 162 -1.93 -3.65 9.75
CA ASP A 162 -1.13 -2.59 10.38
C ASP A 162 0.06 -2.18 9.51
N LEU A 163 0.74 -3.15 8.87
CA LEU A 163 1.84 -2.83 7.96
C LEU A 163 1.37 -2.02 6.75
N GLY A 164 0.22 -2.38 6.18
CA GLY A 164 -0.40 -1.63 5.09
C GLY A 164 -0.72 -0.20 5.50
N LEU A 165 -1.34 -0.01 6.69
CA LEU A 165 -1.61 1.32 7.25
C LEU A 165 -0.32 2.14 7.41
N ALA A 166 0.74 1.54 7.99
CA ALA A 166 2.02 2.20 8.17
C ALA A 166 2.66 2.61 6.84
N PHE A 167 2.58 1.76 5.82
CA PHE A 167 3.08 2.06 4.49
C PHE A 167 2.33 3.24 3.87
N GLN A 168 1.01 3.24 3.96
CA GLN A 168 0.22 4.30 3.35
C GLN A 168 0.38 5.63 4.08
N LEU A 169 0.43 5.65 5.40
CA LEU A 169 0.74 6.86 6.16
C LEU A 169 2.11 7.43 5.78
N THR A 170 3.10 6.55 5.52
CA THR A 170 4.43 6.97 5.04
C THR A 170 4.37 7.51 3.62
N ASN A 171 3.57 6.89 2.72
CA ASN A 171 3.36 7.38 1.37
C ASN A 171 2.70 8.77 1.40
N ILE A 172 1.62 8.94 2.15
CA ILE A 172 0.94 10.24 2.32
C ILE A 172 1.94 11.29 2.81
N ALA A 173 2.75 10.99 3.84
CA ALA A 173 3.75 11.93 4.34
C ALA A 173 4.81 12.31 3.30
N ARG A 174 5.22 11.36 2.45
CA ARG A 174 6.17 11.58 1.37
C ARG A 174 5.61 12.43 0.25
N ASP A 175 4.35 12.18 -0.11
CA ASP A 175 3.75 12.67 -1.35
C ASP A 175 2.76 13.83 -1.10
N ILE A 176 2.63 14.37 0.13
CA ILE A 176 1.65 15.42 0.53
C ILE A 176 1.52 16.54 -0.50
N VAL A 177 2.64 17.02 -1.03
CA VAL A 177 2.66 18.17 -1.95
C VAL A 177 2.28 17.73 -3.36
N GLU A 178 2.83 16.60 -3.83
CA GLU A 178 2.51 16.01 -5.13
C GLU A 178 1.00 15.66 -5.21
N ASP A 179 0.45 15.10 -4.11
CA ASP A 179 -0.99 14.80 -4.01
C ASP A 179 -1.84 16.08 -4.11
N ALA A 180 -1.44 17.15 -3.38
CA ALA A 180 -2.15 18.44 -3.41
C ALA A 180 -2.09 19.12 -4.80
N GLU A 181 -0.96 19.04 -5.50
CA GLU A 181 -0.80 19.52 -6.88
C GLU A 181 -1.73 18.76 -7.86
N ASN A 182 -2.08 17.52 -7.53
CA ASN A 182 -3.04 16.69 -8.26
C ASN A 182 -4.48 16.82 -7.71
N GLY A 183 -4.76 17.80 -6.85
CA GLY A 183 -6.10 18.06 -6.29
C GLY A 183 -6.52 17.10 -5.17
N ARG A 184 -5.59 16.31 -4.60
CA ARG A 184 -5.86 15.32 -3.55
C ARG A 184 -5.31 15.75 -2.19
N CYS A 185 -6.10 15.53 -1.13
CA CYS A 185 -5.67 15.78 0.23
C CYS A 185 -6.10 14.64 1.15
N TYR A 186 -5.15 13.87 1.65
CA TYR A 186 -5.38 12.75 2.58
C TYR A 186 -5.13 13.13 4.05
N LEU A 187 -4.78 14.40 4.30
CA LEU A 187 -4.58 14.92 5.65
C LEU A 187 -5.93 15.16 6.33
N PRO A 188 -6.05 14.88 7.65
CA PRO A 188 -7.24 15.27 8.42
C PRO A 188 -7.46 16.78 8.39
N ALA A 189 -8.68 17.23 8.08
CA ALA A 189 -9.04 18.65 8.12
C ALA A 189 -8.79 19.28 9.50
N GLN A 190 -9.02 18.50 10.57
CA GLN A 190 -8.69 18.92 11.94
C GLN A 190 -7.20 19.27 12.11
N TRP A 191 -6.29 18.49 11.52
CA TRP A 191 -4.85 18.75 11.61
C TRP A 191 -4.43 19.98 10.80
N LEU A 192 -5.05 20.18 9.63
CA LEU A 192 -4.85 21.40 8.84
C LEU A 192 -5.32 22.65 9.61
N ALA A 193 -6.50 22.58 10.23
CA ALA A 193 -7.04 23.68 11.03
C ALA A 193 -6.16 24.02 12.26
N GLU A 194 -5.60 23.01 12.94
CA GLU A 194 -4.64 23.19 14.04
C GLU A 194 -3.37 23.92 13.59
N GLU A 195 -2.96 23.77 12.33
CA GLU A 195 -1.84 24.49 11.71
C GLU A 195 -2.24 25.83 11.08
N GLY A 196 -3.51 26.23 11.17
CA GLY A 196 -4.04 27.44 10.55
C GLY A 196 -4.02 27.39 9.01
N MET A 197 -4.27 26.23 8.43
CA MET A 197 -4.20 25.96 6.99
C MET A 197 -5.49 25.34 6.46
N THR A 198 -5.68 25.50 5.16
CA THR A 198 -6.67 24.76 4.35
C THR A 198 -5.99 23.80 3.39
N ALA A 199 -6.74 22.86 2.83
CA ALA A 199 -6.21 21.89 1.84
C ALA A 199 -5.64 22.59 0.60
N SER A 200 -6.23 23.71 0.16
CA SER A 200 -5.77 24.46 -1.01
C SER A 200 -4.42 25.16 -0.82
N GLU A 201 -3.95 25.33 0.42
CA GLU A 201 -2.67 25.94 0.73
C GLU A 201 -1.50 24.95 0.83
N ILE A 202 -1.75 23.64 0.69
CA ILE A 202 -0.71 22.60 0.88
C ILE A 202 0.41 22.73 -0.17
N ALA A 203 0.08 23.05 -1.41
CA ALA A 203 1.07 23.23 -2.47
C ALA A 203 1.87 24.54 -2.38
N ASP A 204 1.46 25.50 -1.53
CA ASP A 204 2.14 26.79 -1.35
C ASP A 204 3.53 26.59 -0.71
N PRO A 205 4.63 26.98 -1.39
CA PRO A 205 5.98 26.89 -0.84
C PRO A 205 6.16 27.65 0.49
N ALA A 206 5.39 28.73 0.72
CA ALA A 206 5.43 29.49 1.98
C ALA A 206 4.92 28.68 3.19
N LYS A 207 4.15 27.63 2.95
CA LYS A 207 3.57 26.76 3.98
C LYS A 207 4.42 25.54 4.32
N ARG A 208 5.58 25.35 3.70
CA ARG A 208 6.46 24.18 3.87
C ARG A 208 6.77 23.81 5.33
N GLN A 209 6.90 24.80 6.21
CA GLN A 209 7.13 24.54 7.65
C GLN A 209 5.92 23.88 8.33
N HIS A 210 4.70 24.29 7.98
CA HIS A 210 3.47 23.68 8.48
C HIS A 210 3.34 22.25 7.95
N ILE A 211 3.57 22.06 6.65
CA ILE A 211 3.55 20.75 6.01
C ILE A 211 4.56 19.79 6.65
N ALA A 212 5.76 20.27 6.97
CA ALA A 212 6.78 19.45 7.64
C ALA A 212 6.32 18.97 9.03
N ARG A 213 5.58 19.79 9.79
CA ARG A 213 5.00 19.37 11.07
C ARG A 213 3.91 18.33 10.90
N LEU A 214 3.04 18.49 9.90
CA LEU A 214 1.99 17.52 9.57
C LEU A 214 2.57 16.19 9.08
N ALA A 215 3.59 16.22 8.21
CA ALA A 215 4.30 15.03 7.76
C ALA A 215 4.97 14.29 8.93
N ARG A 216 5.62 15.04 9.84
CA ARG A 216 6.18 14.47 11.07
C ARG A 216 5.10 13.78 11.91
N ARG A 217 3.93 14.39 12.06
CA ARG A 217 2.79 13.82 12.79
C ARG A 217 2.33 12.51 12.17
N LEU A 218 2.20 12.44 10.83
CA LEU A 218 1.89 11.19 10.11
C LEU A 218 2.92 10.10 10.33
N VAL A 219 4.21 10.43 10.17
CA VAL A 219 5.29 9.46 10.35
C VAL A 219 5.34 8.93 11.78
N MET A 220 5.15 9.79 12.77
CA MET A 220 5.08 9.38 14.18
C MET A 220 3.85 8.52 14.45
N ALA A 221 2.71 8.82 13.83
CA ALA A 221 1.49 8.03 13.93
C ALA A 221 1.63 6.65 13.26
N ALA A 222 2.51 6.50 12.26
CA ALA A 222 2.80 5.21 11.62
C ALA A 222 3.66 4.27 12.49
N GLU A 223 4.47 4.79 13.42
CA GLU A 223 5.43 3.98 14.21
C GLU A 223 4.77 2.86 15.05
N PRO A 224 3.63 3.08 15.75
CA PRO A 224 2.96 1.99 16.47
C PRO A 224 2.48 0.87 15.53
N TYR A 225 2.06 1.19 14.31
CA TYR A 225 1.67 0.21 13.30
C TYR A 225 2.87 -0.56 12.76
N TYR A 226 4.02 0.09 12.52
CA TYR A 226 5.29 -0.59 12.22
C TYR A 226 5.71 -1.53 13.36
N ALA A 227 5.59 -1.11 14.60
CA ALA A 227 5.92 -1.93 15.76
C ALA A 227 5.01 -3.16 15.87
N SER A 228 3.70 -2.98 15.65
CA SER A 228 2.71 -4.07 15.59
C SER A 228 3.03 -5.06 14.48
N ALA A 229 3.27 -4.59 13.26
CA ALA A 229 3.61 -5.40 12.10
C ALA A 229 4.87 -6.26 12.33
N LYS A 230 5.92 -5.69 12.95
CA LYS A 230 7.14 -6.43 13.30
C LYS A 230 6.84 -7.64 14.17
N ALA A 231 5.93 -7.54 15.13
CA ALA A 231 5.55 -8.66 15.99
C ALA A 231 4.77 -9.75 15.21
N GLY A 232 4.15 -9.42 14.06
CA GLY A 232 3.46 -10.37 13.18
C GLY A 232 4.40 -11.26 12.35
N LEU A 233 5.67 -10.90 12.18
CA LEU A 233 6.62 -11.62 11.32
C LEU A 233 6.77 -13.11 11.68
N ARG A 234 6.63 -13.46 12.96
CA ARG A 234 6.72 -14.85 13.43
C ARG A 234 5.63 -15.76 12.82
N GLY A 235 4.47 -15.21 12.47
CA GLY A 235 3.36 -15.93 11.85
C GLY A 235 3.53 -16.22 10.36
N LEU A 236 4.59 -15.70 9.72
CA LEU A 236 4.86 -15.88 8.30
C LEU A 236 5.88 -17.00 8.05
N PRO A 237 5.86 -17.68 6.90
CA PRO A 237 7.00 -18.49 6.44
C PRO A 237 8.30 -17.68 6.45
N LEU A 238 9.46 -18.30 6.73
CA LEU A 238 10.71 -17.55 6.98
C LEU A 238 11.12 -16.63 5.83
N ARG A 239 11.01 -17.10 4.58
CA ARG A 239 11.34 -16.29 3.39
C ARG A 239 10.38 -15.11 3.26
N SER A 240 9.09 -15.33 3.50
CA SER A 240 8.08 -14.27 3.53
C SER A 240 8.34 -13.27 4.66
N ALA A 241 8.66 -13.75 5.86
CA ALA A 241 9.04 -12.88 6.98
C ALA A 241 10.25 -12.00 6.64
N TRP A 242 11.25 -12.54 5.93
CA TRP A 242 12.40 -11.75 5.47
C TRP A 242 12.00 -10.69 4.45
N ALA A 243 11.22 -11.05 3.42
CA ALA A 243 10.74 -10.10 2.42
C ALA A 243 9.94 -8.95 3.06
N ILE A 244 9.01 -9.30 3.96
CA ILE A 244 8.17 -8.33 4.67
C ILE A 244 9.00 -7.46 5.63
N ALA A 245 9.98 -8.03 6.35
CA ALA A 245 10.88 -7.27 7.21
C ALA A 245 11.76 -6.29 6.41
N ALA A 246 12.21 -6.68 5.23
CA ALA A 246 12.96 -5.80 4.33
C ALA A 246 12.08 -4.63 3.83
N ALA A 247 10.86 -4.92 3.37
CA ALA A 247 9.90 -3.90 2.96
C ALA A 247 9.56 -2.94 4.12
N HIS A 248 9.29 -3.48 5.32
CA HIS A 248 9.08 -2.71 6.54
C HIS A 248 10.24 -1.71 6.77
N GLY A 249 11.49 -2.18 6.68
CA GLY A 249 12.67 -1.33 6.87
C GLY A 249 12.77 -0.23 5.82
N VAL A 250 12.51 -0.55 4.55
CA VAL A 250 12.60 0.40 3.43
C VAL A 250 11.56 1.52 3.57
N TYR A 251 10.30 1.18 3.82
CA TYR A 251 9.24 2.19 3.95
C TYR A 251 9.42 3.05 5.20
N ARG A 252 9.73 2.44 6.35
CA ARG A 252 10.00 3.19 7.56
C ARG A 252 11.18 4.17 7.38
N GLN A 253 12.24 3.76 6.64
CA GLN A 253 13.37 4.63 6.33
C GLN A 253 12.97 5.84 5.48
N ILE A 254 12.01 5.69 4.57
CA ILE A 254 11.45 6.82 3.79
C ILE A 254 10.81 7.84 4.74
N GLY A 255 9.96 7.41 5.67
CA GLY A 255 9.35 8.30 6.67
C GLY A 255 10.40 9.03 7.53
N ILE A 256 11.44 8.33 7.98
CA ILE A 256 12.56 8.93 8.72
C ILE A 256 13.24 10.03 7.89
N LYS A 257 13.46 9.80 6.58
CA LYS A 257 14.06 10.79 5.69
C LYS A 257 13.17 12.00 5.46
N VAL A 258 11.86 11.79 5.32
CA VAL A 258 10.90 12.91 5.23
C VAL A 258 11.00 13.79 6.48
N MET A 259 10.99 13.20 7.67
CA MET A 259 11.15 13.95 8.92
C MET A 259 12.50 14.68 9.01
N ALA A 260 13.59 14.02 8.61
CA ALA A 260 14.94 14.59 8.67
C ALA A 260 15.14 15.74 7.68
N ALA A 261 14.53 15.67 6.50
CA ALA A 261 14.59 16.72 5.50
C ALA A 261 13.72 17.94 5.87
N GLY A 262 12.72 17.77 6.74
CA GLY A 262 11.84 18.84 7.16
C GLY A 262 11.18 19.56 5.98
N PRO A 263 11.19 20.90 5.91
CA PRO A 263 10.58 21.68 4.84
C PRO A 263 11.11 21.36 3.44
N ALA A 264 12.35 20.87 3.32
CA ALA A 264 12.97 20.51 2.05
C ALA A 264 12.62 19.08 1.58
N ALA A 265 11.73 18.37 2.30
CA ALA A 265 11.39 16.98 1.99
C ALA A 265 10.80 16.81 0.58
N TRP A 266 10.12 17.82 0.06
CA TRP A 266 9.42 17.82 -1.24
C TRP A 266 10.16 18.55 -2.36
N ASP A 267 11.39 19.03 -2.12
CA ASP A 267 12.26 19.55 -3.18
C ASP A 267 12.74 18.44 -4.12
N ARG A 268 12.75 17.22 -3.61
CA ARG A 268 12.98 15.98 -4.36
C ARG A 268 12.29 14.81 -3.67
N ARG A 269 11.77 13.86 -4.44
CA ARG A 269 11.11 12.68 -3.91
C ARG A 269 12.03 11.86 -2.99
N GLN A 270 11.61 11.66 -1.74
CA GLN A 270 12.37 10.90 -0.75
C GLN A 270 12.31 9.39 -1.07
N GLY A 271 13.46 8.73 -0.99
CA GLY A 271 13.58 7.31 -1.28
C GLY A 271 14.82 6.69 -0.65
N THR A 272 14.97 5.38 -0.79
CA THR A 272 16.14 4.63 -0.32
C THR A 272 17.12 4.36 -1.47
N SER A 273 18.41 4.59 -1.22
CA SER A 273 19.49 4.26 -2.16
C SER A 273 19.69 2.73 -2.27
N LYS A 274 20.47 2.29 -3.26
CA LYS A 274 20.82 0.86 -3.42
C LYS A 274 21.58 0.33 -2.20
N ALA A 275 22.51 1.11 -1.66
CA ALA A 275 23.29 0.73 -0.47
C ALA A 275 22.41 0.60 0.77
N GLU A 276 21.51 1.56 1.00
CA GLU A 276 20.52 1.49 2.09
C GLU A 276 19.64 0.26 1.96
N LYS A 277 19.13 -0.03 0.75
CA LYS A 277 18.31 -1.22 0.50
C LYS A 277 19.05 -2.50 0.88
N LEU A 278 20.34 -2.62 0.50
CA LEU A 278 21.16 -3.79 0.85
C LEU A 278 21.31 -3.94 2.37
N GLY A 279 21.62 -2.86 3.09
CA GLY A 279 21.69 -2.88 4.57
C GLY A 279 20.34 -3.24 5.20
N LEU A 280 19.23 -2.75 4.65
CA LEU A 280 17.89 -3.06 5.13
C LEU A 280 17.47 -4.52 4.82
N LEU A 281 17.93 -5.10 3.72
CA LEU A 281 17.76 -6.53 3.42
C LEU A 281 18.46 -7.40 4.47
N THR A 282 19.72 -7.08 4.82
CA THR A 282 20.49 -7.80 5.84
C THR A 282 19.84 -7.67 7.22
N LYS A 283 19.44 -6.44 7.60
CA LYS A 283 18.72 -6.19 8.86
C LYS A 283 17.40 -6.92 8.91
N GLY A 284 16.68 -6.99 7.77
CA GLY A 284 15.44 -7.75 7.62
C GLY A 284 15.62 -9.25 7.86
N ALA A 285 16.74 -9.85 7.40
CA ALA A 285 17.06 -11.24 7.68
C ALA A 285 17.21 -11.48 9.19
N GLY A 286 17.99 -10.64 9.87
CA GLY A 286 18.14 -10.71 11.33
C GLY A 286 16.79 -10.57 12.05
N MET A 287 15.93 -9.65 11.61
CA MET A 287 14.59 -9.44 12.16
C MET A 287 13.69 -10.67 11.94
N ALA A 288 13.73 -11.30 10.77
CA ALA A 288 12.96 -12.50 10.47
C ALA A 288 13.41 -13.69 11.34
N LEU A 289 14.71 -13.86 11.54
CA LEU A 289 15.26 -14.93 12.38
C LEU A 289 14.91 -14.70 13.87
N THR A 290 15.14 -13.50 14.38
CA THR A 290 14.90 -13.18 15.81
C THR A 290 13.40 -13.18 16.14
N SER A 291 12.52 -12.94 15.16
CA SER A 291 11.07 -13.02 15.37
C SER A 291 10.61 -14.42 15.82
N ARG A 292 11.37 -15.48 15.49
CA ARG A 292 11.09 -16.87 15.90
C ARG A 292 11.31 -17.10 17.38
N LEU A 293 12.22 -16.34 17.97
CA LEU A 293 12.62 -16.46 19.39
C LEU A 293 11.78 -15.55 20.29
N SER A 294 11.12 -14.54 19.72
CA SER A 294 10.38 -13.55 20.47
C SER A 294 8.98 -14.06 20.83
N ARG A 295 8.51 -13.80 22.07
CA ARG A 295 7.08 -13.94 22.39
C ARG A 295 6.30 -12.83 21.68
N SER A 296 5.15 -13.17 21.11
CA SER A 296 4.25 -12.18 20.51
C SER A 296 3.63 -11.33 21.62
N ALA A 297 3.97 -10.06 21.67
CA ALA A 297 3.23 -9.12 22.49
C ALA A 297 1.79 -8.96 21.93
N PRO A 298 0.77 -8.76 22.77
CA PRO A 298 -0.58 -8.47 22.29
C PRO A 298 -0.57 -7.20 21.42
N ARG A 299 -1.45 -7.16 20.43
CA ARG A 299 -1.63 -5.94 19.61
C ARG A 299 -2.21 -4.83 20.49
N PRO A 300 -1.62 -3.61 20.49
CA PRO A 300 -2.15 -2.52 21.29
C PRO A 300 -3.62 -2.21 20.93
N ALA A 301 -4.48 -2.12 21.95
CA ALA A 301 -5.92 -1.93 21.76
C ALA A 301 -6.29 -0.56 21.16
N HIS A 302 -5.42 0.46 21.33
CA HIS A 302 -5.65 1.79 20.78
C HIS A 302 -5.38 1.91 19.27
N LEU A 303 -4.79 0.87 18.63
CA LEU A 303 -4.61 0.87 17.19
C LEU A 303 -5.97 0.70 16.50
N TRP A 304 -6.12 1.41 15.37
CA TRP A 304 -7.34 1.35 14.57
C TRP A 304 -7.73 -0.08 14.23
N GLN A 305 -9.00 -0.39 14.39
CA GLN A 305 -9.53 -1.75 14.20
C GLN A 305 -10.09 -1.89 12.79
N ARG A 306 -9.56 -2.85 12.04
CA ARG A 306 -10.10 -3.15 10.70
C ARG A 306 -11.52 -3.71 10.76
N PRO A 307 -12.36 -3.44 9.76
CA PRO A 307 -13.64 -4.12 9.62
C PRO A 307 -13.46 -5.65 9.56
N ARG A 308 -14.37 -6.38 10.22
CA ARG A 308 -14.45 -7.83 10.14
C ARG A 308 -15.57 -8.21 9.18
N ALA A 309 -15.33 -9.18 8.28
CA ALA A 309 -16.42 -9.82 7.57
C ALA A 309 -17.33 -10.50 8.60
N ARG A 310 -18.63 -10.23 8.50
CA ARG A 310 -19.64 -10.89 9.33
C ARG A 310 -19.98 -12.25 8.78
#